data_c9899ca5a046e4d38dc6f186eaf2d070
#
_entry.id   c9899ca5a046e4d38dc6f186eaf2d070
#
_cell.length_a   1.000
_cell.length_b   1.000
_cell.length_c   1.000
_cell.angle_alpha   90.00
_cell.angle_beta   90.00
_cell.angle_gamma   90.00
#
_symmetry.space_group_name_H-M   'P 1'
#
loop_
_entity.id
_entity.type
_entity.pdbx_description
1 polymer ?
#
loop_
_entity_poly.entity_id
_entity_poly.type
_entity_poly.pdbx_seq_one_letter_code
_entity_poly.pdbx_strand_id
1 'polypeptide(L)'
;MLNFVVIFTGGTGGHVLPSVSFGNYLIDNGYKCILITDARGKKYTNQFKGKVKIINASHLTGRFFFKIIGLVKLFLGFCQSLLFLLKLRPQIALSFGSYASLPPSFAIKVLKKFIKLNFYIHEQNSIIGKSNKYLIKNANRIFVNFEKDYKLQKKYRKKIHVVGMPTLIKNKITYNSDLLLKNNKKFTFFLYGGSQGSIPILKCF
;
A
#
# COMPACT_ATOMS: atom_id res chain seq x y z
N MET A 1 1.51 26.83 -2.15
CA MET A 1 0.56 25.91 -2.79
C MET A 1 0.52 24.61 -1.99
N LEU A 2 -0.65 24.17 -1.56
CA LEU A 2 -0.81 22.89 -0.86
C LEU A 2 -0.42 21.75 -1.80
N ASN A 3 0.59 20.95 -1.42
CA ASN A 3 1.01 19.80 -2.21
C ASN A 3 -0.13 18.77 -2.26
N PHE A 4 -0.50 18.38 -3.47
CA PHE A 4 -1.55 17.40 -3.69
C PHE A 4 -0.96 16.00 -3.84
N VAL A 5 -1.36 15.10 -2.96
CA VAL A 5 -0.89 13.72 -2.89
C VAL A 5 -2.01 12.76 -3.27
N VAL A 6 -1.72 11.79 -4.12
CA VAL A 6 -2.60 10.66 -4.40
C VAL A 6 -1.97 9.37 -3.91
N ILE A 7 -2.71 8.60 -3.13
CA ILE A 7 -2.26 7.31 -2.58
C ILE A 7 -2.98 6.19 -3.29
N PHE A 8 -2.24 5.17 -3.73
CA PHE A 8 -2.76 3.95 -4.35
C PHE A 8 -2.62 2.77 -3.40
N THR A 9 -3.72 2.08 -3.16
CA THR A 9 -3.76 0.92 -2.28
C THR A 9 -4.90 0.00 -2.66
N GLY A 10 -5.01 -1.17 -2.04
CA GLY A 10 -6.19 -2.02 -2.22
C GLY A 10 -6.00 -3.44 -1.69
N GLY A 11 -7.01 -4.25 -1.95
CA GLY A 11 -7.03 -5.65 -1.54
C GLY A 11 -7.35 -5.84 -0.06
N THR A 12 -6.35 -6.05 0.78
CA THR A 12 -6.51 -6.38 2.21
C THR A 12 -6.13 -5.22 3.12
N GLY A 13 -6.53 -5.33 4.41
CA GLY A 13 -6.18 -4.35 5.44
C GLY A 13 -4.67 -4.09 5.58
N GLY A 14 -3.83 -5.08 5.30
CA GLY A 14 -2.37 -4.93 5.39
C GLY A 14 -1.78 -3.84 4.48
N HIS A 15 -2.41 -3.54 3.36
CA HIS A 15 -2.02 -2.43 2.47
C HIS A 15 -2.85 -1.17 2.74
N VAL A 16 -4.15 -1.34 3.01
CA VAL A 16 -5.08 -0.21 3.09
C VAL A 16 -4.94 0.56 4.40
N LEU A 17 -4.84 -0.11 5.54
CA LEU A 17 -4.75 0.56 6.84
C LEU A 17 -3.51 1.46 6.98
N PRO A 18 -2.29 1.02 6.60
CA PRO A 18 -1.12 1.91 6.59
C PRO A 18 -1.30 3.11 5.64
N SER A 19 -1.95 2.90 4.49
CA SER A 19 -2.20 3.98 3.52
C SER A 19 -3.21 5.01 4.05
N VAL A 20 -4.24 4.56 4.78
CA VAL A 20 -5.21 5.41 5.47
C VAL A 20 -4.53 6.21 6.58
N SER A 21 -3.70 5.56 7.40
CA SER A 21 -2.94 6.22 8.46
C SER A 21 -2.06 7.32 7.92
N PHE A 22 -1.26 7.02 6.90
CA PHE A 22 -0.38 7.99 6.27
C PHE A 22 -1.16 9.12 5.59
N GLY A 23 -2.25 8.80 4.90
CA GLY A 23 -3.08 9.79 4.24
C GLY A 23 -3.76 10.75 5.23
N ASN A 24 -4.20 10.24 6.39
CA ASN A 24 -4.75 11.07 7.46
C ASN A 24 -3.68 11.99 8.07
N TYR A 25 -2.47 11.46 8.29
CA TYR A 25 -1.34 12.27 8.73
C TYR A 25 -1.04 13.42 7.76
N LEU A 26 -1.05 13.16 6.45
CA LEU A 26 -0.87 14.20 5.44
C LEU A 26 -1.97 15.27 5.51
N ILE A 27 -3.24 14.86 5.65
CA ILE A 27 -4.38 15.78 5.74
C ILE A 27 -4.27 16.64 7.01
N ASP A 28 -3.93 16.02 8.14
CA ASP A 28 -3.75 16.72 9.42
C ASP A 28 -2.59 17.74 9.38
N ASN A 29 -1.64 17.56 8.45
CA ASN A 29 -0.53 18.48 8.18
C ASN A 29 -0.79 19.40 6.96
N GLY A 30 -2.04 19.59 6.56
CA GLY A 30 -2.44 20.57 5.54
C GLY A 30 -2.24 20.13 4.09
N TYR A 31 -1.93 18.86 3.81
CA TYR A 31 -1.84 18.37 2.43
C TYR A 31 -3.22 17.98 1.89
N LYS A 32 -3.46 18.23 0.61
CA LYS A 32 -4.61 17.64 -0.07
C LYS A 32 -4.30 16.19 -0.40
N CYS A 33 -5.08 15.24 0.10
CA CYS A 33 -4.86 13.82 -0.11
C CYS A 33 -6.12 13.11 -0.65
N ILE A 34 -5.92 12.27 -1.66
CA ILE A 34 -6.97 11.39 -2.21
C ILE A 34 -6.43 9.95 -2.21
N LEU A 35 -7.28 9.01 -1.83
CA LEU A 35 -6.97 7.59 -1.83
C LEU A 35 -7.70 6.91 -3.01
N ILE A 36 -6.95 6.15 -3.82
CA ILE A 36 -7.48 5.32 -4.90
C ILE A 36 -7.33 3.86 -4.51
N THR A 37 -8.45 3.11 -4.55
CA THR A 37 -8.50 1.71 -4.14
C THR A 37 -9.47 0.90 -5.02
N ASP A 38 -9.51 -0.43 -4.81
CA ASP A 38 -10.50 -1.31 -5.41
C ASP A 38 -11.71 -1.53 -4.46
N ALA A 39 -12.75 -2.20 -4.97
CA ALA A 39 -13.96 -2.50 -4.17
C ALA A 39 -13.65 -3.28 -2.88
N ARG A 40 -12.62 -4.16 -2.89
CA ARG A 40 -12.22 -4.93 -1.70
C ARG A 40 -11.53 -4.05 -0.67
N GLY A 41 -10.69 -3.12 -1.12
CA GLY A 41 -9.99 -2.19 -0.25
C GLY A 41 -10.92 -1.15 0.37
N LYS A 42 -12.02 -0.79 -0.30
CA LYS A 42 -12.99 0.20 0.18
C LYS A 42 -13.45 -0.04 1.63
N LYS A 43 -13.70 -1.29 2.01
CA LYS A 43 -14.18 -1.64 3.34
C LYS A 43 -13.23 -1.28 4.50
N TYR A 44 -11.96 -1.04 4.20
CA TYR A 44 -10.95 -0.63 5.17
C TYR A 44 -10.67 0.88 5.15
N THR A 45 -11.42 1.67 4.37
CA THR A 45 -11.18 3.11 4.21
C THR A 45 -12.09 3.99 5.06
N ASN A 46 -12.93 3.43 5.94
CA ASN A 46 -13.94 4.17 6.73
C ASN A 46 -13.32 5.28 7.60
N GLN A 47 -12.08 5.10 8.07
CA GLN A 47 -11.38 6.09 8.89
C GLN A 47 -10.58 7.11 8.06
N PHE A 48 -10.62 7.04 6.73
CA PHE A 48 -9.92 8.00 5.90
C PHE A 48 -10.66 9.33 5.85
N LYS A 49 -9.96 10.41 6.21
CA LYS A 49 -10.52 11.77 6.28
C LYS A 49 -10.72 12.43 4.91
N GLY A 50 -10.05 11.92 3.89
CA GLY A 50 -10.08 12.48 2.54
C GLY A 50 -11.07 11.78 1.61
N LYS A 51 -11.01 12.13 0.32
CA LYS A 51 -11.85 11.49 -0.71
C LYS A 51 -11.27 10.15 -1.14
N VAL A 52 -12.12 9.12 -1.20
CA VAL A 52 -11.80 7.80 -1.74
C VAL A 52 -12.35 7.67 -3.15
N LYS A 53 -11.51 7.21 -4.09
CA LYS A 53 -11.89 6.85 -5.45
C LYS A 53 -11.75 5.34 -5.64
N ILE A 54 -12.80 4.73 -6.17
CA ILE A 54 -12.81 3.29 -6.45
C ILE A 54 -12.55 3.11 -7.93
N ILE A 55 -11.65 2.17 -8.25
CA ILE A 55 -11.32 1.75 -9.61
C ILE A 55 -11.51 0.26 -9.79
N ASN A 56 -11.64 -0.16 -11.04
CA ASN A 56 -11.61 -1.57 -11.38
C ASN A 56 -10.19 -2.13 -11.22
N ALA A 57 -10.07 -3.23 -10.48
CA ALA A 57 -8.84 -4.00 -10.37
C ALA A 57 -9.17 -5.47 -10.09
N SER A 58 -8.28 -6.36 -10.52
CA SER A 58 -8.45 -7.79 -10.30
C SER A 58 -7.10 -8.49 -10.23
N HIS A 59 -7.06 -9.63 -9.57
CA HIS A 59 -5.94 -10.56 -9.65
C HIS A 59 -5.98 -11.31 -10.98
N LEU A 60 -4.80 -11.60 -11.53
CA LEU A 60 -4.66 -12.44 -12.72
C LEU A 60 -4.43 -13.91 -12.28
N THR A 61 -5.42 -14.50 -11.59
CA THR A 61 -5.36 -15.87 -11.09
C THR A 61 -6.49 -16.71 -11.66
N GLY A 62 -6.35 -18.04 -11.62
CA GLY A 62 -7.36 -18.97 -12.10
C GLY A 62 -7.18 -19.42 -13.56
N ARG A 63 -8.23 -20.04 -14.12
CA ARG A 63 -8.27 -20.54 -15.49
C ARG A 63 -8.17 -19.40 -16.52
N PHE A 64 -7.82 -19.72 -17.76
CA PHE A 64 -7.56 -18.78 -18.84
C PHE A 64 -8.66 -17.69 -18.98
N PHE A 65 -9.93 -18.09 -18.96
CA PHE A 65 -11.06 -17.16 -19.05
C PHE A 65 -11.09 -16.10 -17.92
N PHE A 66 -10.82 -16.51 -16.69
CA PHE A 66 -10.76 -15.57 -15.54
C PHE A 66 -9.58 -14.60 -15.65
N LYS A 67 -8.47 -15.02 -16.27
CA LYS A 67 -7.33 -14.12 -16.54
C LYS A 67 -7.70 -13.04 -17.56
N ILE A 68 -8.47 -13.39 -18.59
CA ILE A 68 -8.97 -12.40 -19.58
C ILE A 68 -9.86 -11.37 -18.89
N ILE A 69 -10.84 -11.81 -18.09
CA ILE A 69 -11.70 -10.89 -17.31
C ILE A 69 -10.85 -10.01 -16.39
N GLY A 70 -9.84 -10.58 -15.74
CA GLY A 70 -8.90 -9.83 -14.91
C GLY A 70 -8.14 -8.76 -15.69
N LEU A 71 -7.67 -9.06 -16.90
CA LEU A 71 -6.99 -8.10 -17.78
C LEU A 71 -7.93 -6.97 -18.20
N VAL A 72 -9.17 -7.29 -18.59
CA VAL A 72 -10.18 -6.27 -18.94
C VAL A 72 -10.43 -5.34 -17.75
N LYS A 73 -10.60 -5.89 -16.53
CA LYS A 73 -10.77 -5.07 -15.31
C LYS A 73 -9.55 -4.20 -15.03
N LEU A 74 -8.34 -4.70 -15.22
CA LEU A 74 -7.11 -3.90 -15.07
C LEU A 74 -7.01 -2.79 -16.09
N PHE A 75 -7.40 -3.06 -17.35
CA PHE A 75 -7.43 -2.06 -18.42
C PHE A 75 -8.48 -0.97 -18.14
N LEU A 76 -9.69 -1.34 -17.74
CA LEU A 76 -10.72 -0.37 -17.32
C LEU A 76 -10.22 0.48 -16.13
N GLY A 77 -9.59 -0.15 -15.14
CA GLY A 77 -8.99 0.56 -14.02
C GLY A 77 -7.87 1.52 -14.42
N PHE A 78 -7.09 1.15 -15.44
CA PHE A 78 -6.09 2.03 -16.04
C PHE A 78 -6.73 3.27 -16.68
N CYS A 79 -7.76 3.09 -17.52
CA CYS A 79 -8.49 4.20 -18.13
C CYS A 79 -9.12 5.12 -17.08
N GLN A 80 -9.80 4.55 -16.08
CA GLN A 80 -10.36 5.29 -14.94
C GLN A 80 -9.28 6.10 -14.20
N SER A 81 -8.15 5.46 -13.90
CA SER A 81 -7.04 6.10 -13.22
C SER A 81 -6.42 7.23 -14.04
N LEU A 82 -6.25 7.01 -15.35
CA LEU A 82 -5.71 8.01 -16.26
C LEU A 82 -6.57 9.27 -16.28
N LEU A 83 -7.90 9.10 -16.43
CA LEU A 83 -8.86 10.21 -16.41
C LEU A 83 -8.84 10.96 -15.07
N PHE A 84 -8.82 10.23 -13.94
CA PHE A 84 -8.75 10.85 -12.63
C PHE A 84 -7.46 11.63 -12.43
N LEU A 85 -6.32 11.07 -12.80
CA LEU A 85 -5.02 11.69 -12.62
C LEU A 85 -4.81 12.89 -13.54
N LEU A 86 -5.33 12.85 -14.77
CA LEU A 86 -5.35 14.00 -15.69
C LEU A 86 -6.15 15.16 -15.11
N LYS A 87 -7.32 14.87 -14.52
CA LYS A 87 -8.17 15.89 -13.88
C LYS A 87 -7.56 16.42 -12.58
N LEU A 88 -6.97 15.54 -11.78
CA LEU A 88 -6.46 15.88 -10.45
C LEU A 88 -5.09 16.53 -10.47
N ARG A 89 -4.23 16.20 -11.46
CA ARG A 89 -2.85 16.69 -11.62
C ARG A 89 -2.05 16.70 -10.31
N PRO A 90 -1.90 15.53 -9.65
CA PRO A 90 -1.17 15.46 -8.38
C PRO A 90 0.32 15.74 -8.59
N GLN A 91 0.98 16.35 -7.60
CA GLN A 91 2.43 16.51 -7.59
C GLN A 91 3.15 15.25 -7.07
N ILE A 92 2.47 14.50 -6.21
CA ILE A 92 3.01 13.30 -5.56
C ILE A 92 2.02 12.16 -5.71
N ALA A 93 2.53 11.00 -6.10
CA ALA A 93 1.81 9.73 -6.09
C ALA A 93 2.58 8.72 -5.25
N LEU A 94 1.88 7.98 -4.36
CA LEU A 94 2.46 6.97 -3.50
C LEU A 94 1.67 5.67 -3.59
N SER A 95 2.34 4.57 -3.94
CA SER A 95 1.76 3.23 -3.99
C SER A 95 2.09 2.46 -2.71
N PHE A 96 1.07 1.93 -2.04
CA PHE A 96 1.21 0.97 -0.94
C PHE A 96 1.16 -0.49 -1.41
N GLY A 97 1.21 -0.72 -2.74
CA GLY A 97 1.17 -2.07 -3.30
C GLY A 97 -0.25 -2.59 -3.50
N SER A 98 -0.39 -3.91 -3.58
CA SER A 98 -1.59 -4.61 -4.06
C SER A 98 -1.78 -4.52 -5.58
N TYR A 99 -2.56 -5.44 -6.14
CA TYR A 99 -2.91 -5.41 -7.58
C TYR A 99 -3.71 -4.16 -7.96
N ALA A 100 -4.47 -3.60 -7.02
CA ALA A 100 -5.22 -2.37 -7.25
C ALA A 100 -4.33 -1.14 -7.48
N SER A 101 -3.06 -1.19 -7.07
CA SER A 101 -2.09 -0.13 -7.35
C SER A 101 -1.49 -0.19 -8.76
N LEU A 102 -1.62 -1.32 -9.49
CA LEU A 102 -1.04 -1.46 -10.83
C LEU A 102 -1.67 -0.50 -11.85
N PRO A 103 -3.01 -0.46 -12.03
CA PRO A 103 -3.64 0.43 -12.98
C PRO A 103 -3.25 1.91 -12.81
N PRO A 104 -3.38 2.52 -11.61
CA PRO A 104 -3.01 3.93 -11.44
C PRO A 104 -1.50 4.16 -11.57
N SER A 105 -0.66 3.18 -11.21
CA SER A 105 0.79 3.32 -11.37
C SER A 105 1.23 3.27 -12.84
N PHE A 106 0.56 2.49 -13.67
CA PHE A 106 0.76 2.52 -15.12
C PHE A 106 0.29 3.86 -15.72
N ALA A 107 -0.84 4.39 -15.27
CA ALA A 107 -1.30 5.72 -15.65
C ALA A 107 -0.27 6.81 -15.28
N ILE A 108 0.32 6.73 -14.09
CA ILE A 108 1.44 7.60 -13.69
C ILE A 108 2.63 7.48 -14.65
N LYS A 109 3.01 6.27 -15.07
CA LYS A 109 4.11 6.07 -16.02
C LYS A 109 3.88 6.81 -17.34
N VAL A 110 2.64 6.82 -17.82
CA VAL A 110 2.26 7.58 -19.02
C VAL A 110 2.33 9.09 -18.74
N LEU A 111 1.68 9.53 -17.66
CA LEU A 111 1.53 10.95 -17.33
C LEU A 111 2.85 11.65 -16.98
N LYS A 112 3.82 10.95 -16.40
CA LYS A 112 5.16 11.50 -16.10
C LYS A 112 5.89 12.07 -17.32
N LYS A 113 5.46 11.71 -18.52
CA LYS A 113 6.00 12.27 -19.76
C LYS A 113 5.47 13.69 -20.05
N PHE A 114 4.33 14.06 -19.46
CA PHE A 114 3.60 15.29 -19.76
C PHE A 114 3.47 16.22 -18.55
N ILE A 115 3.55 15.68 -17.34
CA ILE A 115 3.42 16.45 -16.09
C ILE A 115 4.55 16.15 -15.12
N LYS A 116 4.97 17.17 -14.36
CA LYS A 116 5.94 17.01 -13.27
C LYS A 116 5.27 16.33 -12.09
N LEU A 117 5.58 15.04 -11.89
CA LEU A 117 5.01 14.21 -10.85
C LEU A 117 6.06 13.28 -10.26
N ASN A 118 6.16 13.23 -8.94
CA ASN A 118 7.00 12.30 -8.20
C ASN A 118 6.21 11.06 -7.83
N PHE A 119 6.75 9.89 -8.16
CA PHE A 119 6.14 8.60 -7.84
C PHE A 119 6.98 7.83 -6.84
N TYR A 120 6.37 7.44 -5.74
CA TYR A 120 6.98 6.70 -4.65
C TYR A 120 6.26 5.37 -4.41
N ILE A 121 6.96 4.42 -3.79
CA ILE A 121 6.42 3.12 -3.38
C ILE A 121 6.69 2.95 -1.88
N HIS A 122 5.74 2.41 -1.15
CA HIS A 122 5.93 1.91 0.20
C HIS A 122 5.71 0.39 0.22
N GLU A 123 6.69 -0.35 0.77
CA GLU A 123 6.61 -1.80 0.97
C GLU A 123 6.49 -2.09 2.46
N GLN A 124 5.38 -2.72 2.85
CA GLN A 124 5.09 -3.05 4.24
C GLN A 124 5.74 -4.35 4.68
N ASN A 125 6.00 -5.24 3.73
CA ASN A 125 6.50 -6.60 4.00
C ASN A 125 8.03 -6.64 3.99
N SER A 126 8.57 -7.68 4.63
CA SER A 126 10.01 -7.99 4.56
C SER A 126 10.46 -8.48 3.17
N ILE A 127 9.53 -8.79 2.29
CA ILE A 127 9.78 -9.19 0.89
C ILE A 127 8.98 -8.28 -0.02
N ILE A 128 9.63 -7.76 -1.07
CA ILE A 128 8.94 -6.89 -2.03
C ILE A 128 7.84 -7.66 -2.75
N GLY A 129 6.62 -7.21 -2.60
CA GLY A 129 5.44 -7.78 -3.23
C GLY A 129 5.50 -7.72 -4.76
N LYS A 130 4.80 -8.67 -5.43
CA LYS A 130 4.81 -8.79 -6.89
C LYS A 130 4.46 -7.47 -7.60
N SER A 131 3.42 -6.77 -7.14
CA SER A 131 3.02 -5.48 -7.71
C SER A 131 4.13 -4.45 -7.62
N ASN A 132 4.73 -4.28 -6.43
CA ASN A 132 5.81 -3.33 -6.22
C ASN A 132 7.06 -3.67 -7.06
N LYS A 133 7.38 -4.95 -7.29
CA LYS A 133 8.48 -5.35 -8.19
C LYS A 133 8.34 -4.78 -9.61
N TYR A 134 7.11 -4.75 -10.16
CA TYR A 134 6.87 -4.14 -11.47
C TYR A 134 7.01 -2.62 -11.46
N LEU A 135 6.73 -1.98 -10.33
CA LEU A 135 6.66 -0.52 -10.19
C LEU A 135 8.01 0.13 -9.87
N ILE A 136 8.96 -0.63 -9.28
CA ILE A 136 10.29 -0.14 -8.85
C ILE A 136 11.02 0.66 -9.93
N LYS A 137 10.94 0.22 -11.18
CA LYS A 137 11.61 0.88 -12.33
C LYS A 137 11.20 2.35 -12.46
N ASN A 138 9.92 2.63 -12.22
CA ASN A 138 9.30 3.94 -12.42
C ASN A 138 9.30 4.81 -11.16
N ALA A 139 9.60 4.23 -9.98
CA ALA A 139 9.61 4.93 -8.71
C ALA A 139 10.85 5.84 -8.58
N ASN A 140 10.63 7.03 -8.01
CA ASN A 140 11.70 7.93 -7.62
C ASN A 140 12.39 7.43 -6.35
N ARG A 141 11.63 6.98 -5.34
CA ARG A 141 12.12 6.37 -4.10
C ARG A 141 11.25 5.19 -3.71
N ILE A 142 11.81 4.31 -2.88
CA ILE A 142 11.16 3.12 -2.33
C ILE A 142 11.30 3.20 -0.82
N PHE A 143 10.20 3.40 -0.15
CA PHE A 143 10.13 3.40 1.30
C PHE A 143 9.85 1.97 1.77
N VAL A 144 10.56 1.51 2.78
CA VAL A 144 10.42 0.15 3.31
C VAL A 144 10.24 0.17 4.82
N ASN A 145 9.55 -0.85 5.31
CA ASN A 145 9.30 -1.01 6.74
C ASN A 145 10.52 -1.52 7.51
N PHE A 146 11.32 -2.39 6.90
CA PHE A 146 12.42 -3.09 7.55
C PHE A 146 13.77 -2.75 6.93
N GLU A 147 14.81 -2.67 7.77
CA GLU A 147 16.19 -2.65 7.30
C GLU A 147 16.61 -4.05 6.91
N LYS A 148 16.74 -4.28 5.60
CA LYS A 148 17.02 -5.61 5.04
C LYS A 148 17.58 -5.53 3.62
N ASP A 149 18.34 -6.54 3.20
CA ASP A 149 18.64 -6.74 1.77
C ASP A 149 17.43 -7.33 1.04
N TYR A 150 16.78 -6.48 0.25
CA TYR A 150 15.62 -6.85 -0.56
C TYR A 150 15.98 -7.58 -1.86
N LYS A 151 17.23 -7.99 -2.05
CA LYS A 151 17.73 -8.70 -3.24
C LYS A 151 17.38 -7.99 -4.56
N LEU A 152 17.37 -6.68 -4.55
CA LEU A 152 17.12 -5.87 -5.72
C LEU A 152 18.40 -5.66 -6.54
N GLN A 153 18.23 -5.38 -7.85
CA GLN A 153 19.34 -4.97 -8.70
C GLN A 153 20.06 -3.75 -8.10
N LYS A 154 21.39 -3.72 -8.17
CA LYS A 154 22.26 -2.68 -7.57
C LYS A 154 21.78 -1.25 -7.82
N LYS A 155 21.27 -0.96 -9.04
CA LYS A 155 20.74 0.37 -9.44
C LYS A 155 19.51 0.81 -8.65
N TYR A 156 18.73 -0.11 -8.06
CA TYR A 156 17.52 0.23 -7.29
C TYR A 156 17.79 0.34 -5.79
N ARG A 157 18.90 -0.24 -5.29
CA ARG A 157 19.25 -0.19 -3.86
C ARG A 157 19.40 1.25 -3.36
N LYS A 158 19.96 2.15 -4.20
CA LYS A 158 20.11 3.58 -3.87
C LYS A 158 18.78 4.32 -3.69
N LYS A 159 17.64 3.73 -4.13
CA LYS A 159 16.31 4.32 -3.99
C LYS A 159 15.61 3.90 -2.70
N ILE A 160 16.17 2.94 -1.94
CA ILE A 160 15.56 2.38 -0.73
C ILE A 160 15.82 3.31 0.44
N HIS A 161 14.76 3.59 1.18
CA HIS A 161 14.79 4.35 2.44
C HIS A 161 13.97 3.60 3.48
N VAL A 162 14.57 3.29 4.63
CA VAL A 162 13.88 2.65 5.75
C VAL A 162 13.12 3.75 6.51
N VAL A 163 11.80 3.60 6.62
CA VAL A 163 10.93 4.61 7.24
C VAL A 163 9.95 4.01 8.26
N GLY A 164 9.90 2.68 8.38
CA GLY A 164 8.90 2.00 9.19
C GLY A 164 7.52 1.93 8.53
N MET A 165 6.53 1.44 9.27
CA MET A 165 5.15 1.30 8.82
C MET A 165 4.25 2.34 9.45
N PRO A 166 3.51 3.14 8.65
CA PRO A 166 2.51 4.05 9.19
C PRO A 166 1.41 3.28 9.94
N THR A 167 1.14 3.66 11.17
CA THR A 167 0.12 3.02 12.02
C THR A 167 -0.98 3.99 12.38
N LEU A 168 -2.18 3.48 12.67
CA LEU A 168 -3.31 4.28 13.16
C LEU A 168 -3.21 4.58 14.66
N ILE A 169 -2.27 3.94 15.34
CA ILE A 169 -2.11 4.09 16.80
C ILE A 169 -1.43 5.43 17.08
N LYS A 170 -2.18 6.37 17.64
CA LYS A 170 -1.70 7.70 18.03
C LYS A 170 -0.98 7.71 19.40
N ASN A 171 -1.29 6.75 20.26
CA ASN A 171 -0.73 6.72 21.62
C ASN A 171 0.50 5.82 21.64
N LYS A 172 1.60 6.30 22.25
CA LYS A 172 2.68 5.43 22.68
C LYS A 172 2.08 4.42 23.65
N ILE A 173 2.04 3.15 23.25
CA ILE A 173 1.75 2.09 24.20
C ILE A 173 2.96 2.06 25.14
N THR A 174 2.81 2.59 26.34
CA THR A 174 3.77 2.37 27.43
C THR A 174 3.63 0.90 27.80
N TYR A 175 4.56 0.09 27.36
CA TYR A 175 4.66 -1.28 27.83
C TYR A 175 5.01 -1.24 29.31
N ASN A 176 4.08 -1.69 30.14
CA ASN A 176 4.42 -1.97 31.54
C ASN A 176 5.18 -3.32 31.54
N SER A 177 6.52 -3.24 31.49
CA SER A 177 7.39 -4.41 31.46
C SER A 177 7.15 -5.35 32.65
N ASP A 178 6.63 -4.81 33.76
CA ASP A 178 6.37 -5.56 34.98
C ASP A 178 5.27 -6.60 34.84
N LEU A 179 4.35 -6.45 33.85
CA LEU A 179 3.33 -7.45 33.54
C LEU A 179 3.90 -8.68 32.81
N LEU A 180 5.02 -8.55 32.12
CA LEU A 180 5.67 -9.65 31.39
C LEU A 180 6.66 -10.44 32.26
N LEU A 181 7.11 -9.88 33.39
CA LEU A 181 8.14 -10.45 34.25
C LEU A 181 7.58 -11.11 35.53
N LYS A 182 6.27 -11.15 35.74
CA LYS A 182 5.71 -11.95 36.82
C LYS A 182 5.98 -13.43 36.57
N ASN A 183 6.89 -13.95 37.37
CA ASN A 183 7.37 -15.32 37.58
C ASN A 183 6.33 -16.43 37.33
N ASN A 184 5.86 -16.60 36.12
CA ASN A 184 5.12 -17.79 35.73
C ASN A 184 6.05 -18.73 34.98
N LYS A 185 6.36 -19.88 35.56
CA LYS A 185 7.07 -20.99 34.92
C LYS A 185 6.39 -21.55 33.66
N LYS A 186 5.35 -20.87 33.15
CA LYS A 186 4.59 -21.27 31.97
C LYS A 186 4.93 -20.36 30.80
N PHE A 187 5.26 -20.94 29.66
CA PHE A 187 5.41 -20.23 28.40
C PHE A 187 4.03 -19.80 27.90
N THR A 188 3.89 -18.52 27.55
CA THR A 188 2.68 -18.00 26.91
C THR A 188 2.95 -17.82 25.43
N PHE A 189 2.21 -18.54 24.59
CA PHE A 189 2.25 -18.35 23.13
C PHE A 189 1.12 -17.44 22.70
N PHE A 190 1.46 -16.34 22.02
CA PHE A 190 0.48 -15.47 21.39
C PHE A 190 0.43 -15.78 19.89
N LEU A 191 -0.65 -16.42 19.46
CA LEU A 191 -0.89 -16.75 18.05
C LEU A 191 -1.68 -15.63 17.38
N TYR A 192 -1.09 -15.00 16.37
CA TYR A 192 -1.71 -13.90 15.66
C TYR A 192 -1.74 -14.16 14.15
N GLY A 193 -2.94 -14.13 13.56
CA GLY A 193 -3.16 -14.14 12.11
C GLY A 193 -3.51 -12.75 11.59
N GLY A 194 -3.10 -12.43 10.37
CA GLY A 194 -3.51 -11.20 9.69
C GLY A 194 -5.01 -11.15 9.42
N SER A 195 -5.49 -10.09 8.75
CA SER A 195 -6.93 -9.82 8.49
C SER A 195 -7.68 -10.95 7.75
N GLN A 196 -6.99 -11.90 7.15
CA GLN A 196 -7.55 -13.07 6.47
C GLN A 196 -7.47 -14.35 7.34
N GLY A 197 -6.88 -14.25 8.54
CA GLY A 197 -6.53 -15.41 9.35
C GLY A 197 -5.37 -16.22 8.73
N SER A 198 -4.97 -17.28 9.40
CA SER A 198 -3.98 -18.23 8.87
C SER A 198 -4.32 -19.66 9.30
N ILE A 199 -5.10 -20.35 8.47
CA ILE A 199 -5.43 -21.77 8.70
C ILE A 199 -4.17 -22.63 8.87
N PRO A 200 -3.07 -22.46 8.10
CA PRO A 200 -1.84 -23.22 8.31
C PRO A 200 -1.24 -23.03 9.71
N ILE A 201 -1.27 -21.81 10.25
CA ILE A 201 -0.76 -21.55 11.61
C ILE A 201 -1.63 -22.27 12.64
N LEU A 202 -2.97 -22.18 12.50
CA LEU A 202 -3.90 -22.85 13.42
C LEU A 202 -3.79 -24.38 13.40
N LYS A 203 -3.35 -24.97 12.28
CA LYS A 203 -3.15 -26.43 12.17
C LYS A 203 -1.83 -26.92 12.78
N CYS A 204 -0.91 -26.02 13.12
CA CYS A 204 0.37 -26.35 13.74
C CYS A 204 0.29 -26.41 15.27
N PHE A 205 -0.83 -25.98 15.85
CA PHE A 205 -1.13 -25.96 17.28
C PHE A 205 -2.48 -26.64 17.58
#